data_b6c223c74871f67235fb910f069ca7dc
#
_entry.id   b6c223c74871f67235fb910f069ca7dc
#
_cell.length_a   1.000
_cell.length_b   1.000
_cell.length_c   1.000
_cell.angle_alpha   90.00
_cell.angle_beta   90.00
_cell.angle_gamma   90.00
#
_symmetry.space_group_name_H-M   'P 1'
#
loop_
_entity.id
_entity.type
_entity.pdbx_description
1 polymer ?
#
loop_
_entity_poly.entity_id
_entity_poly.type
_entity_poly.pdbx_seq_one_letter_code
_entity_poly.pdbx_strand_id
1 'polypeptide(L)'
;MRIKGFDLSVGYFGLQIAFGIQSASLSRVFQGLGASVDQLAILWLAGPVTGLLVQPVVGVLSDRHDSRLGRRRPYILVSALMVIAALAVLPLAATLIAAVAAVWVLEAAMNALHAPYRALVADTLPPADQASGYAMQTVFIGLGALAGACAPILLAWGGWSNVAQPGQTAPSIRVAFLAAAIAVAMSVGWTVARVREPRLPEVQGRASGDAPLRWDEVVTLWRALRPVAAIQFLSWFGLYLLWVYATPVIAARLYGAMSPFDGAYARGADFVGVLFGTYNGVAGLFAFLLPGLFRRFGVTRVHAAALAMGAFGLSGLALIAHPVGLIGCAVLIGIAYSSILSAPFVLAGRTVSSATAGMFIGVMNIFIVVPQLVAGLGMGWVIAHGLGGSAWPVLPLAGALMATGAVLSLCLSGMDEGVALT
;
A
#
# COMPACT_ATOMS: atom_id res chain seq x y z
N MET A 1 23.59 9.11 16.55
CA MET A 1 22.11 9.10 16.52
C MET A 1 21.53 9.16 15.11
N ARG A 2 21.83 10.21 14.29
CA ARG A 2 21.33 10.29 12.89
C ARG A 2 21.66 9.07 12.03
N ILE A 3 22.83 8.48 12.19
CA ILE A 3 23.31 7.29 11.44
C ILE A 3 22.43 6.06 11.75
N LYS A 4 22.03 5.85 13.00
CA LYS A 4 21.18 4.70 13.39
C LYS A 4 19.78 4.76 12.82
N GLY A 5 19.16 5.94 12.73
CA GLY A 5 17.85 6.13 12.10
C GLY A 5 17.90 5.84 10.59
N PHE A 6 18.95 6.25 9.92
CA PHE A 6 19.19 5.95 8.51
C PHE A 6 19.36 4.43 8.28
N ASP A 7 20.26 3.78 9.05
CA ASP A 7 20.54 2.35 8.91
C ASP A 7 19.29 1.48 9.12
N LEU A 8 18.39 1.91 10.01
CA LEU A 8 17.10 1.25 10.27
C LEU A 8 16.08 1.44 9.15
N SER A 9 16.19 2.52 8.38
CA SER A 9 15.13 2.92 7.44
C SER A 9 15.46 2.59 6.00
N VAL A 10 16.74 2.47 5.65
CA VAL A 10 17.19 2.30 4.25
C VAL A 10 16.64 1.01 3.60
N GLY A 11 16.40 -0.06 4.36
CA GLY A 11 15.81 -1.28 3.82
C GLY A 11 14.39 -1.10 3.30
N TYR A 12 13.62 -0.14 3.85
CA TYR A 12 12.33 0.22 3.29
C TYR A 12 12.43 0.81 1.87
N PHE A 13 13.54 1.45 1.53
CA PHE A 13 13.73 1.99 0.18
C PHE A 13 13.64 0.90 -0.89
N GLY A 14 14.43 -0.18 -0.75
CA GLY A 14 14.37 -1.30 -1.71
C GLY A 14 13.01 -2.00 -1.72
N LEU A 15 12.44 -2.24 -0.53
CA LEU A 15 11.12 -2.86 -0.41
C LEU A 15 10.04 -2.02 -1.11
N GLN A 16 10.09 -0.71 -0.98
CA GLN A 16 9.12 0.19 -1.60
C GLN A 16 9.37 0.40 -3.09
N ILE A 17 10.60 0.24 -3.58
CA ILE A 17 10.86 0.11 -5.02
C ILE A 17 10.11 -1.10 -5.57
N ALA A 18 10.20 -2.27 -4.90
CA ALA A 18 9.47 -3.46 -5.31
C ALA A 18 7.96 -3.24 -5.31
N PHE A 19 7.41 -2.62 -4.26
CA PHE A 19 5.98 -2.27 -4.18
C PHE A 19 5.56 -1.28 -5.28
N GLY A 20 6.36 -0.25 -5.55
CA GLY A 20 6.08 0.76 -6.57
C GLY A 20 6.04 0.16 -7.99
N ILE A 21 7.01 -0.69 -8.35
CA ILE A 21 7.01 -1.41 -9.63
C ILE A 21 5.80 -2.32 -9.74
N GLN A 22 5.53 -3.10 -8.70
CA GLN A 22 4.39 -4.00 -8.67
C GLN A 22 3.08 -3.23 -8.85
N SER A 23 2.84 -2.19 -8.08
CA SER A 23 1.62 -1.38 -8.15
C SER A 23 1.39 -0.79 -9.53
N ALA A 24 2.44 -0.30 -10.20
CA ALA A 24 2.35 0.30 -11.52
C ALA A 24 2.27 -0.72 -12.67
N SER A 25 2.80 -1.94 -12.49
CA SER A 25 3.02 -2.88 -13.59
C SER A 25 2.21 -4.17 -13.51
N LEU A 26 1.65 -4.54 -12.35
CA LEU A 26 1.07 -5.86 -12.13
C LEU A 26 -0.12 -6.15 -13.05
N SER A 27 -1.06 -5.21 -13.20
CA SER A 27 -2.20 -5.38 -14.11
C SER A 27 -1.72 -5.56 -15.57
N ARG A 28 -0.66 -4.84 -15.97
CA ARG A 28 -0.06 -4.98 -17.27
C ARG A 28 0.60 -6.35 -17.47
N VAL A 29 1.30 -6.87 -16.46
CA VAL A 29 1.89 -8.21 -16.49
C VAL A 29 0.79 -9.28 -16.66
N PHE A 30 -0.27 -9.20 -15.89
CA PHE A 30 -1.39 -10.14 -15.98
C PHE A 30 -2.07 -10.09 -17.35
N GLN A 31 -2.37 -8.91 -17.87
CA GLN A 31 -2.98 -8.76 -19.19
C GLN A 31 -2.05 -9.22 -20.32
N GLY A 32 -0.74 -8.99 -20.22
CA GLY A 32 0.27 -9.52 -21.14
C GLY A 32 0.33 -11.05 -21.17
N LEU A 33 -0.05 -11.70 -20.08
CA LEU A 33 -0.15 -13.16 -19.94
C LEU A 33 -1.56 -13.69 -20.23
N GLY A 34 -2.46 -12.86 -20.75
CA GLY A 34 -3.78 -13.26 -21.22
C GLY A 34 -4.93 -13.07 -20.22
N ALA A 35 -4.72 -12.37 -19.11
CA ALA A 35 -5.82 -12.04 -18.21
C ALA A 35 -6.76 -11.02 -18.86
N SER A 36 -8.06 -11.26 -18.77
CA SER A 36 -9.10 -10.30 -19.14
C SER A 36 -9.25 -9.22 -18.05
N VAL A 37 -9.86 -8.10 -18.42
CA VAL A 37 -10.00 -6.94 -17.49
C VAL A 37 -10.87 -7.28 -16.27
N ASP A 38 -11.90 -8.10 -16.44
CA ASP A 38 -12.78 -8.60 -15.37
C ASP A 38 -12.05 -9.53 -14.39
N GLN A 39 -11.01 -10.24 -14.83
CA GLN A 39 -10.20 -11.10 -13.96
C GLN A 39 -9.22 -10.32 -13.08
N LEU A 40 -8.86 -9.08 -13.43
CA LEU A 40 -7.81 -8.34 -12.72
C LEU A 40 -8.07 -8.22 -11.23
N ALA A 41 -9.30 -7.92 -10.81
CA ALA A 41 -9.61 -7.71 -9.40
C ALA A 41 -9.30 -8.96 -8.54
N ILE A 42 -9.67 -10.15 -9.00
CA ILE A 42 -9.41 -11.39 -8.25
C ILE A 42 -7.91 -11.73 -8.22
N LEU A 43 -7.18 -11.39 -9.28
CA LEU A 43 -5.74 -11.65 -9.38
C LEU A 43 -4.91 -10.77 -8.42
N TRP A 44 -5.45 -9.63 -7.99
CA TRP A 44 -4.83 -8.72 -7.03
C TRP A 44 -5.09 -9.09 -5.55
N LEU A 45 -5.85 -10.15 -5.27
CA LEU A 45 -6.21 -10.53 -3.89
C LEU A 45 -5.03 -11.03 -3.05
N ALA A 46 -3.90 -11.37 -3.66
CA ALA A 46 -2.73 -11.87 -2.95
C ALA A 46 -2.29 -10.91 -1.82
N GLY A 47 -2.20 -9.60 -2.09
CA GLY A 47 -1.80 -8.59 -1.11
C GLY A 47 -2.72 -8.54 0.11
N PRO A 48 -4.02 -8.26 -0.06
CA PRO A 48 -4.98 -8.22 1.05
C PRO A 48 -5.04 -9.52 1.86
N VAL A 49 -5.10 -10.68 1.20
CA VAL A 49 -5.20 -11.98 1.89
C VAL A 49 -3.94 -12.25 2.71
N THR A 50 -2.77 -12.08 2.12
CA THR A 50 -1.50 -12.32 2.84
C THR A 50 -1.25 -11.28 3.92
N GLY A 51 -1.67 -10.02 3.72
CA GLY A 51 -1.62 -8.98 4.73
C GLY A 51 -2.46 -9.32 5.97
N LEU A 52 -3.62 -9.94 5.76
CA LEU A 52 -4.49 -10.37 6.85
C LEU A 52 -3.95 -11.60 7.60
N LEU A 53 -3.36 -12.56 6.88
CA LEU A 53 -2.97 -13.84 7.44
C LEU A 53 -1.49 -13.90 7.85
N VAL A 54 -0.59 -13.47 6.97
CA VAL A 54 0.86 -13.67 7.16
C VAL A 54 1.43 -12.62 8.12
N GLN A 55 1.04 -11.36 8.00
CA GLN A 55 1.61 -10.28 8.78
C GLN A 55 1.42 -10.46 10.31
N PRO A 56 0.21 -10.79 10.82
CA PRO A 56 0.03 -11.04 12.26
C PRO A 56 0.79 -12.29 12.74
N VAL A 57 0.77 -13.38 11.96
CA VAL A 57 1.44 -14.63 12.31
C VAL A 57 2.94 -14.40 12.45
N VAL A 58 3.58 -13.79 11.46
CA VAL A 58 5.01 -13.50 11.49
C VAL A 58 5.35 -12.48 12.58
N GLY A 59 4.47 -11.51 12.82
CA GLY A 59 4.61 -10.58 13.95
C GLY A 59 4.77 -11.33 15.26
N VAL A 60 3.80 -12.20 15.61
CA VAL A 60 3.82 -13.00 16.84
C VAL A 60 5.02 -13.95 16.89
N LEU A 61 5.33 -14.65 15.79
CA LEU A 61 6.47 -15.57 15.73
C LEU A 61 7.78 -14.83 15.97
N SER A 62 7.96 -13.66 15.36
CA SER A 62 9.18 -12.87 15.52
C SER A 62 9.30 -12.25 16.92
N ASP A 63 8.18 -12.03 17.63
CA ASP A 63 8.17 -11.54 19.02
C ASP A 63 8.70 -12.60 20.01
N ARG A 64 8.41 -13.88 19.73
CA ARG A 64 8.75 -15.01 20.59
C ARG A 64 10.09 -15.69 20.24
N HIS A 65 10.69 -15.28 19.11
CA HIS A 65 11.92 -15.91 18.63
C HIS A 65 13.14 -15.38 19.37
N ASP A 66 14.04 -16.28 19.77
CA ASP A 66 15.38 -15.95 20.27
C ASP A 66 16.43 -16.67 19.44
N SER A 67 17.36 -15.91 18.88
CA SER A 67 18.46 -16.48 18.10
C SER A 67 19.75 -15.67 18.24
N ARG A 68 20.87 -16.26 17.80
CA ARG A 68 22.17 -15.58 17.76
C ARG A 68 22.18 -14.36 16.84
N LEU A 69 21.30 -14.31 15.85
CA LEU A 69 21.15 -13.17 14.92
C LEU A 69 20.23 -12.07 15.46
N GLY A 70 19.55 -12.31 16.57
CA GLY A 70 18.51 -11.45 17.11
C GLY A 70 17.12 -12.03 16.91
N ARG A 71 16.09 -11.29 17.29
CA ARG A 71 14.70 -11.68 17.29
C ARG A 71 14.04 -11.44 15.92
N ARG A 72 14.25 -10.25 15.35
CA ARG A 72 13.63 -9.79 14.11
C ARG A 72 14.42 -10.12 12.84
N ARG A 73 15.76 -10.04 12.92
CA ARG A 73 16.66 -10.18 11.77
C ARG A 73 16.50 -11.48 10.99
N PRO A 74 16.31 -12.67 11.60
CA PRO A 74 16.08 -13.91 10.86
C PRO A 74 14.85 -13.83 9.96
N TYR A 75 13.74 -13.30 10.46
CA TYR A 75 12.50 -13.12 9.68
C TYR A 75 12.68 -12.13 8.55
N ILE A 76 13.36 -11.00 8.82
CA ILE A 76 13.68 -9.99 7.80
C ILE A 76 14.53 -10.62 6.68
N LEU A 77 15.55 -11.40 7.01
CA LEU A 77 16.42 -12.06 6.03
C LEU A 77 15.67 -13.08 5.18
N VAL A 78 14.95 -14.01 5.81
CA VAL A 78 14.20 -15.05 5.09
C VAL A 78 13.16 -14.39 4.17
N SER A 79 12.38 -13.45 4.68
CA SER A 79 11.39 -12.73 3.89
C SER A 79 12.03 -11.95 2.74
N ALA A 80 13.16 -11.26 2.96
CA ALA A 80 13.86 -10.54 1.91
C ALA A 80 14.38 -11.47 0.81
N LEU A 81 14.92 -12.65 1.16
CA LEU A 81 15.34 -13.66 0.17
C LEU A 81 14.14 -14.15 -0.67
N MET A 82 13.00 -14.38 -0.03
CA MET A 82 11.77 -14.76 -0.76
C MET A 82 11.29 -13.63 -1.68
N VAL A 83 11.33 -12.36 -1.23
CA VAL A 83 11.02 -11.18 -2.07
C VAL A 83 11.95 -11.11 -3.28
N ILE A 84 13.26 -11.25 -3.07
CA ILE A 84 14.28 -11.23 -4.15
C ILE A 84 14.00 -12.34 -5.16
N ALA A 85 13.76 -13.57 -4.69
CA ALA A 85 13.46 -14.69 -5.56
C ALA A 85 12.18 -14.48 -6.36
N ALA A 86 11.10 -14.02 -5.71
CA ALA A 86 9.83 -13.76 -6.37
C ALA A 86 9.94 -12.62 -7.41
N LEU A 87 10.67 -11.54 -7.11
CA LEU A 87 10.93 -10.45 -8.05
C LEU A 87 11.75 -10.91 -9.27
N ALA A 88 12.66 -11.85 -9.09
CA ALA A 88 13.43 -12.42 -10.20
C ALA A 88 12.60 -13.37 -11.07
N VAL A 89 11.68 -14.15 -10.47
CA VAL A 89 10.88 -15.17 -11.17
C VAL A 89 9.64 -14.57 -11.84
N LEU A 90 8.95 -13.65 -11.17
CA LEU A 90 7.68 -13.09 -11.65
C LEU A 90 7.74 -12.56 -13.11
N PRO A 91 8.72 -11.74 -13.50
CA PRO A 91 8.79 -11.20 -14.86
C PRO A 91 9.18 -12.26 -15.94
N LEU A 92 9.60 -13.43 -15.52
CA LEU A 92 9.95 -14.57 -16.39
C LEU A 92 8.80 -15.58 -16.51
N ALA A 93 7.68 -15.37 -15.84
CA ALA A 93 6.54 -16.26 -15.90
C ALA A 93 6.01 -16.36 -17.34
N ALA A 94 5.89 -17.58 -17.84
CA ALA A 94 5.40 -17.87 -19.18
C ALA A 94 3.87 -18.08 -19.23
N THR A 95 3.22 -18.21 -18.07
CA THR A 95 1.78 -18.42 -17.93
C THR A 95 1.19 -17.53 -16.86
N LEU A 96 -0.10 -17.21 -16.99
CA LEU A 96 -0.83 -16.44 -15.98
C LEU A 96 -0.78 -17.12 -14.61
N ILE A 97 -0.94 -18.44 -14.55
CA ILE A 97 -0.90 -19.21 -13.29
C ILE A 97 0.45 -19.08 -12.61
N ALA A 98 1.56 -19.18 -13.36
CA ALA A 98 2.90 -19.02 -12.81
C ALA A 98 3.13 -17.60 -12.27
N ALA A 99 2.65 -16.57 -12.97
CA ALA A 99 2.71 -15.19 -12.51
C ALA A 99 1.90 -14.98 -11.22
N VAL A 100 0.69 -15.51 -11.16
CA VAL A 100 -0.18 -15.45 -9.97
C VAL A 100 0.51 -16.13 -8.78
N ALA A 101 1.05 -17.33 -8.96
CA ALA A 101 1.79 -18.02 -7.90
C ALA A 101 3.00 -17.20 -7.41
N ALA A 102 3.77 -16.61 -8.33
CA ALA A 102 4.89 -15.74 -7.98
C ALA A 102 4.44 -14.48 -7.20
N VAL A 103 3.30 -13.88 -7.57
CA VAL A 103 2.71 -12.74 -6.86
C VAL A 103 2.26 -13.14 -5.46
N TRP A 104 1.65 -14.30 -5.28
CA TRP A 104 1.28 -14.79 -3.94
C TRP A 104 2.50 -14.99 -3.03
N VAL A 105 3.60 -15.53 -3.56
CA VAL A 105 4.87 -15.64 -2.83
C VAL A 105 5.45 -14.26 -2.52
N LEU A 106 5.46 -13.35 -3.49
CA LEU A 106 5.95 -11.98 -3.32
C LEU A 106 5.19 -11.24 -2.22
N GLU A 107 3.87 -11.25 -2.29
CA GLU A 107 3.00 -10.56 -1.32
C GLU A 107 3.10 -11.18 0.08
N ALA A 108 3.13 -12.51 0.18
CA ALA A 108 3.34 -13.18 1.45
C ALA A 108 4.69 -12.79 2.07
N ALA A 109 5.75 -12.75 1.28
CA ALA A 109 7.09 -12.38 1.73
C ALA A 109 7.18 -10.90 2.13
N MET A 110 6.57 -9.99 1.36
CA MET A 110 6.53 -8.56 1.69
C MET A 110 5.76 -8.32 2.99
N ASN A 111 4.61 -8.96 3.16
CA ASN A 111 3.81 -8.86 4.39
C ASN A 111 4.53 -9.49 5.59
N ALA A 112 5.24 -10.61 5.40
CA ALA A 112 6.07 -11.22 6.44
C ALA A 112 7.23 -10.31 6.88
N LEU A 113 7.76 -9.49 5.98
CA LEU A 113 8.86 -8.56 6.28
C LEU A 113 8.38 -7.32 7.03
N HIS A 114 7.19 -6.81 6.74
CA HIS A 114 6.70 -5.53 7.26
C HIS A 114 6.62 -5.46 8.79
N ALA A 115 6.05 -6.48 9.45
CA ALA A 115 5.84 -6.46 10.91
C ALA A 115 7.17 -6.45 11.69
N PRO A 116 8.12 -7.39 11.47
CA PRO A 116 9.40 -7.37 12.17
C PRO A 116 10.24 -6.14 11.82
N TYR A 117 10.11 -5.61 10.58
CA TYR A 117 10.87 -4.44 10.17
C TYR A 117 10.41 -3.15 10.88
N ARG A 118 9.09 -2.96 11.04
CA ARG A 118 8.54 -1.84 11.83
C ARG A 118 8.91 -1.95 13.30
N ALA A 119 8.82 -3.14 13.87
CA ALA A 119 9.17 -3.39 15.26
C ALA A 119 10.65 -3.11 15.56
N LEU A 120 11.54 -3.27 14.58
CA LEU A 120 12.97 -3.03 14.72
C LEU A 120 13.28 -1.59 15.15
N VAL A 121 12.49 -0.59 14.77
CA VAL A 121 12.64 0.81 15.21
C VAL A 121 12.37 0.93 16.70
N ALA A 122 11.23 0.36 17.17
CA ALA A 122 10.87 0.39 18.59
C ALA A 122 11.85 -0.40 19.45
N ASP A 123 12.35 -1.53 18.93
CA ASP A 123 13.29 -2.41 19.64
C ASP A 123 14.72 -1.81 19.73
N THR A 124 15.09 -0.91 18.83
CA THR A 124 16.49 -0.43 18.69
C THR A 124 16.69 1.02 19.14
N LEU A 125 15.68 1.88 18.96
CA LEU A 125 15.78 3.29 19.30
C LEU A 125 15.17 3.60 20.67
N PRO A 126 15.82 4.51 21.46
CA PRO A 126 15.19 5.05 22.66
C PRO A 126 13.84 5.72 22.33
N PRO A 127 12.87 5.74 23.27
CA PRO A 127 11.54 6.32 23.03
C PRO A 127 11.57 7.75 22.47
N ALA A 128 12.50 8.59 22.92
CA ALA A 128 12.66 9.96 22.44
C ALA A 128 13.03 10.06 20.95
N ASP A 129 13.64 9.01 20.35
CA ASP A 129 14.15 9.00 18.98
C ASP A 129 13.27 8.20 18.03
N GLN A 130 12.31 7.43 18.55
CA GLN A 130 11.45 6.56 17.73
C GLN A 130 10.64 7.36 16.72
N ALA A 131 10.09 8.52 17.09
CA ALA A 131 9.36 9.38 16.19
C ALA A 131 10.22 9.80 14.96
N SER A 132 11.49 10.15 15.19
CA SER A 132 12.45 10.47 14.10
C SER A 132 12.77 9.24 13.26
N GLY A 133 12.88 8.06 13.86
CA GLY A 133 13.08 6.79 13.15
C GLY A 133 11.93 6.46 12.21
N TYR A 134 10.69 6.55 12.69
CA TYR A 134 9.51 6.33 11.85
C TYR A 134 9.34 7.39 10.75
N ALA A 135 9.65 8.66 11.05
CA ALA A 135 9.65 9.72 10.03
C ALA A 135 10.67 9.42 8.91
N MET A 136 11.87 8.96 9.26
CA MET A 136 12.88 8.56 8.28
C MET A 136 12.40 7.36 7.44
N GLN A 137 11.75 6.36 8.05
CA GLN A 137 11.13 5.25 7.30
C GLN A 137 10.11 5.78 6.29
N THR A 138 9.26 6.73 6.69
CA THR A 138 8.25 7.33 5.80
C THR A 138 8.88 8.00 4.57
N VAL A 139 10.00 8.70 4.74
CA VAL A 139 10.75 9.29 3.62
C VAL A 139 11.24 8.21 2.66
N PHE A 140 11.85 7.15 3.15
CA PHE A 140 12.34 6.05 2.31
C PHE A 140 11.19 5.27 1.63
N ILE A 141 10.05 5.13 2.32
CA ILE A 141 8.82 4.55 1.75
C ILE A 141 8.37 5.37 0.54
N GLY A 142 8.23 6.70 0.69
CA GLY A 142 7.80 7.58 -0.40
C GLY A 142 8.78 7.60 -1.59
N LEU A 143 10.08 7.77 -1.31
CA LEU A 143 11.12 7.80 -2.35
C LEU A 143 11.23 6.45 -3.08
N GLY A 144 11.14 5.33 -2.36
CA GLY A 144 11.19 4.00 -2.96
C GLY A 144 9.98 3.74 -3.85
N ALA A 145 8.78 4.05 -3.37
CA ALA A 145 7.54 3.88 -4.15
C ALA A 145 7.55 4.72 -5.43
N LEU A 146 8.01 5.99 -5.34
CA LEU A 146 8.18 6.87 -6.50
C LEU A 146 9.19 6.27 -7.50
N ALA A 147 10.38 5.91 -7.03
CA ALA A 147 11.42 5.34 -7.87
C ALA A 147 10.95 4.05 -8.57
N GLY A 148 10.27 3.16 -7.82
CA GLY A 148 9.72 1.92 -8.37
C GLY A 148 8.63 2.15 -9.40
N ALA A 149 7.66 3.02 -9.13
CA ALA A 149 6.56 3.31 -10.05
C ALA A 149 7.06 3.93 -11.38
N CYS A 150 8.11 4.76 -11.32
CA CYS A 150 8.71 5.39 -12.50
C CYS A 150 9.78 4.52 -13.19
N ALA A 151 10.24 3.42 -12.59
CA ALA A 151 11.34 2.63 -13.15
C ALA A 151 11.08 2.12 -14.58
N PRO A 152 9.89 1.59 -14.95
CA PRO A 152 9.64 1.12 -16.31
C PRO A 152 9.78 2.21 -17.38
N ILE A 153 9.26 3.43 -17.12
CA ILE A 153 9.36 4.55 -18.07
C ILE A 153 10.80 5.05 -18.19
N LEU A 154 11.55 5.12 -17.09
CA LEU A 154 12.96 5.52 -17.11
C LEU A 154 13.81 4.54 -17.94
N LEU A 155 13.54 3.24 -17.81
CA LEU A 155 14.20 2.21 -18.62
C LEU A 155 13.79 2.29 -20.10
N ALA A 156 12.53 2.62 -20.38
CA ALA A 156 12.08 2.84 -21.75
C ALA A 156 12.78 4.02 -22.41
N TRP A 157 12.99 5.13 -21.69
CA TRP A 157 13.81 6.26 -22.14
C TRP A 157 15.28 5.88 -22.31
N GLY A 158 15.78 4.93 -21.54
CA GLY A 158 17.11 4.33 -21.71
C GLY A 158 17.24 3.34 -22.87
N GLY A 159 16.20 3.18 -23.70
CA GLY A 159 16.23 2.34 -24.91
C GLY A 159 15.72 0.90 -24.72
N TRP A 160 15.22 0.51 -23.54
CA TRP A 160 14.62 -0.81 -23.34
C TRP A 160 13.22 -0.87 -23.95
N SER A 161 12.95 -1.92 -24.73
CA SER A 161 11.60 -2.11 -25.30
C SER A 161 10.55 -2.20 -24.20
N ASN A 162 9.49 -1.41 -24.34
CA ASN A 162 8.38 -1.34 -23.41
C ASN A 162 7.10 -1.98 -23.90
N VAL A 163 7.12 -2.59 -25.09
CA VAL A 163 5.98 -3.32 -25.66
C VAL A 163 6.11 -4.80 -25.30
N ALA A 164 5.06 -5.35 -24.71
CA ALA A 164 4.98 -6.77 -24.40
C ALA A 164 4.63 -7.57 -25.67
N GLN A 165 5.22 -8.74 -25.83
CA GLN A 165 4.74 -9.74 -26.77
C GLN A 165 3.71 -10.64 -26.09
N PRO A 166 2.78 -11.26 -26.85
CA PRO A 166 1.81 -12.21 -26.29
C PRO A 166 2.49 -13.29 -25.46
N GLY A 167 2.02 -13.52 -24.24
CA GLY A 167 2.60 -14.50 -23.32
C GLY A 167 3.93 -14.07 -22.68
N GLN A 168 4.32 -12.80 -22.80
CA GLN A 168 5.58 -12.30 -22.23
C GLN A 168 5.42 -10.97 -21.53
N THR A 169 6.27 -10.74 -20.54
CA THR A 169 6.42 -9.44 -19.90
C THR A 169 7.37 -8.55 -20.70
N ALA A 170 7.05 -7.26 -20.86
CA ALA A 170 7.90 -6.30 -21.58
C ALA A 170 9.34 -6.25 -21.01
N PRO A 171 10.38 -6.10 -21.87
CA PRO A 171 11.78 -6.09 -21.43
C PRO A 171 12.07 -5.02 -20.36
N SER A 172 11.55 -3.79 -20.50
CA SER A 172 11.69 -2.73 -19.50
C SER A 172 11.16 -3.15 -18.12
N ILE A 173 10.02 -3.85 -18.07
CA ILE A 173 9.43 -4.35 -16.83
C ILE A 173 10.30 -5.47 -16.24
N ARG A 174 10.81 -6.39 -17.06
CA ARG A 174 11.73 -7.45 -16.61
C ARG A 174 12.95 -6.86 -15.91
N VAL A 175 13.58 -5.88 -16.55
CA VAL A 175 14.77 -5.19 -15.99
C VAL A 175 14.39 -4.42 -14.72
N ALA A 176 13.22 -3.75 -14.68
CA ALA A 176 12.75 -3.04 -13.50
C ALA A 176 12.58 -3.98 -12.29
N PHE A 177 11.94 -5.15 -12.46
CA PHE A 177 11.80 -6.14 -11.39
C PHE A 177 13.14 -6.69 -10.91
N LEU A 178 14.09 -6.96 -11.82
CA LEU A 178 15.44 -7.39 -11.45
C LEU A 178 16.22 -6.30 -10.70
N ALA A 179 16.09 -5.03 -11.13
CA ALA A 179 16.67 -3.89 -10.43
C ALA A 179 16.06 -3.74 -9.02
N ALA A 180 14.75 -3.98 -8.86
CA ALA A 180 14.13 -4.01 -7.54
C ALA A 180 14.67 -5.13 -6.66
N ALA A 181 14.88 -6.34 -7.20
CA ALA A 181 15.48 -7.44 -6.47
C ALA A 181 16.88 -7.06 -5.94
N ILE A 182 17.70 -6.42 -6.77
CA ILE A 182 19.03 -5.92 -6.38
C ILE A 182 18.88 -4.81 -5.31
N ALA A 183 17.95 -3.88 -5.48
CA ALA A 183 17.69 -2.82 -4.51
C ALA A 183 17.27 -3.37 -3.14
N VAL A 184 16.39 -4.39 -3.10
CA VAL A 184 16.02 -5.10 -1.86
C VAL A 184 17.24 -5.77 -1.25
N ALA A 185 18.04 -6.49 -2.04
CA ALA A 185 19.23 -7.19 -1.55
C ALA A 185 20.22 -6.22 -0.90
N MET A 186 20.49 -5.08 -1.56
CA MET A 186 21.45 -4.07 -1.06
C MET A 186 20.90 -3.35 0.16
N SER A 187 19.65 -2.87 0.11
CA SER A 187 19.07 -2.02 1.16
C SER A 187 18.72 -2.81 2.42
N VAL A 188 18.08 -3.97 2.30
CA VAL A 188 17.79 -4.84 3.45
C VAL A 188 19.08 -5.47 3.98
N GLY A 189 19.99 -5.90 3.09
CA GLY A 189 21.29 -6.41 3.46
C GLY A 189 22.10 -5.38 4.27
N TRP A 190 22.10 -4.10 3.86
CA TRP A 190 22.69 -3.01 4.63
C TRP A 190 22.09 -2.91 6.03
N THR A 191 20.75 -2.84 6.14
CA THR A 191 20.07 -2.75 7.44
C THR A 191 20.47 -3.91 8.34
N VAL A 192 20.35 -5.15 7.84
CA VAL A 192 20.69 -6.34 8.63
C VAL A 192 22.16 -6.39 9.05
N ALA A 193 23.09 -5.93 8.21
CA ALA A 193 24.51 -5.89 8.54
C ALA A 193 24.86 -4.85 9.60
N ARG A 194 24.21 -3.67 9.56
CA ARG A 194 24.53 -2.52 10.42
C ARG A 194 23.73 -2.46 11.72
N VAL A 195 22.49 -2.92 11.71
CA VAL A 195 21.61 -2.86 12.88
C VAL A 195 21.80 -4.11 13.72
N ARG A 196 22.18 -3.90 14.99
CA ARG A 196 22.24 -4.96 16.00
C ARG A 196 21.07 -4.79 16.97
N GLU A 197 20.26 -5.82 17.10
CA GLU A 197 19.19 -5.84 18.08
C GLU A 197 19.77 -5.95 19.49
N PRO A 198 19.32 -5.12 20.45
CA PRO A 198 19.69 -5.31 21.85
C PRO A 198 19.11 -6.64 22.34
N ARG A 199 19.88 -7.40 23.11
CA ARG A 199 19.35 -8.55 23.84
C ARG A 199 18.42 -8.01 24.91
N LEU A 200 17.13 -8.40 24.88
CA LEU A 200 16.20 -8.05 25.94
C LEU A 200 16.61 -8.78 27.22
N PRO A 201 16.57 -8.09 28.39
CA PRO A 201 16.64 -8.76 29.67
C PRO A 201 15.48 -9.76 29.76
N GLU A 202 15.73 -10.95 30.34
CA GLU A 202 14.75 -12.04 30.49
C GLU A 202 13.43 -11.63 31.18
N VAL A 203 13.40 -10.49 31.84
CA VAL A 203 12.28 -10.00 32.66
C VAL A 203 11.20 -9.26 31.87
N GLN A 204 11.46 -8.79 30.64
CA GLN A 204 10.47 -8.06 29.82
C GLN A 204 9.69 -8.94 28.82
N GLY A 205 9.87 -10.25 28.86
CA GLY A 205 9.31 -11.20 27.91
C GLY A 205 7.84 -11.57 28.07
N ARG A 206 7.08 -10.92 28.95
CA ARG A 206 5.66 -11.27 29.20
C ARG A 206 4.75 -10.06 29.45
N ALA A 207 4.87 -9.03 28.67
CA ALA A 207 3.86 -7.96 28.70
C ALA A 207 3.04 -8.01 27.42
N SER A 208 1.77 -8.30 27.53
CA SER A 208 0.66 -8.06 26.61
C SER A 208 0.15 -9.18 25.66
N GLY A 209 0.67 -10.41 25.72
CA GLY A 209 0.16 -11.47 24.82
C GLY A 209 -0.75 -12.53 25.45
N ASP A 210 -0.79 -12.65 26.77
CA ASP A 210 -1.44 -13.79 27.44
C ASP A 210 -2.79 -13.47 28.12
N ALA A 211 -3.28 -12.25 28.05
CA ALA A 211 -4.66 -11.99 28.47
C ALA A 211 -5.61 -12.57 27.43
N PRO A 212 -6.52 -13.48 27.80
CA PRO A 212 -7.49 -14.04 26.86
C PRO A 212 -8.32 -12.90 26.28
N LEU A 213 -8.49 -12.95 24.94
CA LEU A 213 -9.28 -11.98 24.19
C LEU A 213 -10.70 -11.98 24.77
N ARG A 214 -11.13 -10.90 25.39
CA ARG A 214 -12.48 -10.79 25.95
C ARG A 214 -13.42 -10.27 24.88
N TRP A 215 -14.41 -11.08 24.51
CA TRP A 215 -15.38 -10.75 23.48
C TRP A 215 -16.17 -9.47 23.75
N ASP A 216 -16.44 -9.14 25.01
CA ASP A 216 -17.06 -7.88 25.43
C ASP A 216 -16.19 -6.65 25.09
N GLU A 217 -14.87 -6.75 25.22
CA GLU A 217 -13.93 -5.69 24.82
C GLU A 217 -13.90 -5.54 23.29
N VAL A 218 -13.88 -6.66 22.55
CA VAL A 218 -13.94 -6.64 21.09
C VAL A 218 -15.23 -5.99 20.59
N VAL A 219 -16.37 -6.36 21.15
CA VAL A 219 -17.69 -5.80 20.79
C VAL A 219 -17.76 -4.31 21.13
N THR A 220 -17.23 -3.90 22.27
CA THR A 220 -17.20 -2.50 22.69
C THR A 220 -16.33 -1.67 21.74
N LEU A 221 -15.13 -2.16 21.43
CA LEU A 221 -14.22 -1.52 20.48
C LEU A 221 -14.84 -1.44 19.08
N TRP A 222 -15.45 -2.51 18.60
CA TRP A 222 -16.16 -2.54 17.31
C TRP A 222 -17.26 -1.49 17.24
N ARG A 223 -18.10 -1.39 18.28
CA ARG A 223 -19.18 -0.38 18.33
C ARG A 223 -18.65 1.05 18.27
N ALA A 224 -17.55 1.31 18.98
CA ALA A 224 -16.90 2.62 18.97
C ALA A 224 -16.25 2.95 17.61
N LEU A 225 -15.71 1.95 16.89
CA LEU A 225 -14.98 2.13 15.64
C LEU A 225 -15.85 2.02 14.38
N ARG A 226 -17.09 1.49 14.46
CA ARG A 226 -17.94 1.27 13.29
C ARG A 226 -18.12 2.50 12.37
N PRO A 227 -18.21 3.76 12.84
CA PRO A 227 -18.31 4.90 11.95
C PRO A 227 -17.03 5.13 11.15
N VAL A 228 -15.86 4.94 11.77
CA VAL A 228 -14.55 4.98 11.12
C VAL A 228 -14.41 3.82 10.14
N ALA A 229 -14.94 2.62 10.49
CA ALA A 229 -14.95 1.45 9.63
C ALA A 229 -15.67 1.69 8.30
N ALA A 230 -16.83 2.35 8.32
CA ALA A 230 -17.58 2.66 7.10
C ALA A 230 -16.80 3.59 6.16
N ILE A 231 -16.16 4.63 6.70
CA ILE A 231 -15.31 5.55 5.91
C ILE A 231 -14.10 4.79 5.34
N GLN A 232 -13.44 3.98 6.16
CA GLN A 232 -12.30 3.16 5.72
C GLN A 232 -12.72 2.16 4.65
N PHE A 233 -13.86 1.49 4.81
CA PHE A 233 -14.38 0.56 3.81
C PHE A 233 -14.53 1.23 2.44
N LEU A 234 -15.19 2.38 2.38
CA LEU A 234 -15.41 3.12 1.12
C LEU A 234 -14.11 3.63 0.51
N SER A 235 -13.21 4.13 1.34
CA SER A 235 -11.92 4.68 0.88
C SER A 235 -10.99 3.59 0.34
N TRP A 236 -10.82 2.48 1.06
CA TRP A 236 -9.95 1.37 0.64
C TRP A 236 -10.53 0.57 -0.53
N PHE A 237 -11.85 0.49 -0.63
CA PHE A 237 -12.51 -0.06 -1.82
C PHE A 237 -12.15 0.76 -3.05
N GLY A 238 -12.29 2.09 -2.97
CA GLY A 238 -11.95 3.01 -4.06
C GLY A 238 -10.46 2.97 -4.44
N LEU A 239 -9.55 2.91 -3.47
CA LEU A 239 -8.11 2.78 -3.72
C LEU A 239 -7.75 1.45 -4.37
N TYR A 240 -8.40 0.37 -3.97
CA TYR A 240 -8.19 -0.93 -4.60
C TYR A 240 -8.57 -0.89 -6.09
N LEU A 241 -9.72 -0.28 -6.41
CA LEU A 241 -10.14 -0.10 -7.80
C LEU A 241 -9.15 0.75 -8.61
N LEU A 242 -8.58 1.79 -8.01
CA LEU A 242 -7.51 2.57 -8.63
C LEU A 242 -6.32 1.69 -9.00
N TRP A 243 -5.80 0.90 -8.07
CA TRP A 243 -4.61 0.08 -8.30
C TRP A 243 -4.83 -0.98 -9.38
N VAL A 244 -5.99 -1.60 -9.38
CA VAL A 244 -6.33 -2.67 -10.33
C VAL A 244 -6.60 -2.12 -11.73
N TYR A 245 -7.38 -1.04 -11.84
CA TYR A 245 -7.98 -0.63 -13.11
C TYR A 245 -7.40 0.64 -13.73
N ALA A 246 -6.50 1.38 -13.05
CA ALA A 246 -5.91 2.59 -13.62
C ALA A 246 -5.22 2.31 -14.98
N THR A 247 -4.43 1.23 -15.07
CA THR A 247 -3.69 0.91 -16.30
C THR A 247 -4.60 0.66 -17.49
N PRO A 248 -5.56 -0.29 -17.48
CA PRO A 248 -6.42 -0.52 -18.63
C PRO A 248 -7.30 0.69 -18.95
N VAL A 249 -7.78 1.44 -17.94
CA VAL A 249 -8.62 2.62 -18.16
C VAL A 249 -7.84 3.75 -18.82
N ILE A 250 -6.67 4.12 -18.32
CA ILE A 250 -5.84 5.19 -18.85
C ILE A 250 -5.31 4.83 -20.24
N ALA A 251 -4.86 3.60 -20.44
CA ALA A 251 -4.38 3.14 -21.73
C ALA A 251 -5.47 3.24 -22.81
N ALA A 252 -6.68 2.79 -22.51
CA ALA A 252 -7.78 2.86 -23.46
C ALA A 252 -8.27 4.30 -23.68
N ARG A 253 -8.47 5.09 -22.61
CA ARG A 253 -9.12 6.41 -22.68
C ARG A 253 -8.20 7.51 -23.20
N LEU A 254 -6.96 7.56 -22.75
CA LEU A 254 -6.01 8.63 -23.10
C LEU A 254 -5.22 8.30 -24.36
N TYR A 255 -4.86 7.03 -24.54
CA TYR A 255 -3.98 6.61 -25.64
C TYR A 255 -4.67 5.78 -26.72
N GLY A 256 -5.96 5.47 -26.55
CA GLY A 256 -6.74 4.72 -27.52
C GLY A 256 -6.27 3.26 -27.70
N ALA A 257 -5.69 2.65 -26.67
CA ALA A 257 -5.22 1.27 -26.73
C ALA A 257 -6.40 0.29 -26.89
N MET A 258 -6.29 -0.58 -27.85
CA MET A 258 -7.28 -1.63 -28.16
C MET A 258 -6.82 -3.00 -27.62
N SER A 259 -5.53 -3.18 -27.38
CA SER A 259 -4.93 -4.42 -26.91
C SER A 259 -3.78 -4.17 -25.91
N PRO A 260 -3.57 -5.07 -24.95
CA PRO A 260 -2.42 -5.01 -24.04
C PRO A 260 -1.05 -5.06 -24.74
N PHE A 261 -1.03 -5.48 -26.00
CA PHE A 261 0.19 -5.60 -26.83
C PHE A 261 0.47 -4.36 -27.68
N ASP A 262 -0.41 -3.35 -27.63
CA ASP A 262 -0.23 -2.12 -28.40
C ASP A 262 0.83 -1.20 -27.76
N GLY A 263 1.58 -0.48 -28.60
CA GLY A 263 2.44 0.59 -28.14
C GLY A 263 1.68 1.71 -27.40
N ALA A 264 0.40 1.92 -27.74
CA ALA A 264 -0.52 2.81 -27.05
C ALA A 264 -0.76 2.34 -25.60
N TYR A 265 -0.97 1.03 -25.40
CA TYR A 265 -1.10 0.45 -24.06
C TYR A 265 0.17 0.64 -23.22
N ALA A 266 1.34 0.41 -23.82
CA ALA A 266 2.62 0.61 -23.19
C ALA A 266 2.78 2.06 -22.69
N ARG A 267 2.46 3.06 -23.54
CA ARG A 267 2.50 4.49 -23.13
C ARG A 267 1.52 4.81 -21.99
N GLY A 268 0.31 4.23 -22.05
CA GLY A 268 -0.68 4.39 -21.00
C GLY A 268 -0.22 3.83 -19.66
N ALA A 269 0.34 2.63 -19.67
CA ALA A 269 0.87 1.97 -18.48
C ALA A 269 2.06 2.73 -17.87
N ASP A 270 2.97 3.28 -18.70
CA ASP A 270 4.07 4.12 -18.23
C ASP A 270 3.56 5.39 -17.58
N PHE A 271 2.53 6.01 -18.18
CA PHE A 271 1.94 7.21 -17.61
C PHE A 271 1.24 6.92 -16.27
N VAL A 272 0.63 5.74 -16.11
CA VAL A 272 0.10 5.30 -14.80
C VAL A 272 1.23 5.18 -13.77
N GLY A 273 2.42 4.73 -14.15
CA GLY A 273 3.59 4.77 -13.28
C GLY A 273 3.91 6.19 -12.79
N VAL A 274 3.86 7.18 -13.68
CA VAL A 274 4.03 8.60 -13.30
C VAL A 274 2.92 9.07 -12.35
N LEU A 275 1.66 8.72 -12.63
CA LEU A 275 0.53 9.07 -11.76
C LEU A 275 0.68 8.45 -10.37
N PHE A 276 1.10 7.19 -10.30
CA PHE A 276 1.32 6.48 -9.04
C PHE A 276 2.52 7.06 -8.27
N GLY A 277 3.61 7.39 -8.95
CA GLY A 277 4.72 8.13 -8.36
C GLY A 277 4.28 9.48 -7.81
N THR A 278 3.46 10.22 -8.57
CA THR A 278 2.94 11.54 -8.17
C THR A 278 2.08 11.44 -6.91
N TYR A 279 1.05 10.56 -6.88
CA TYR A 279 0.19 10.50 -5.70
C TYR A 279 0.93 9.99 -4.46
N ASN A 280 1.86 9.04 -4.59
CA ASN A 280 2.67 8.57 -3.46
C ASN A 280 3.62 9.67 -2.94
N GLY A 281 4.28 10.40 -3.85
CA GLY A 281 5.14 11.53 -3.49
C GLY A 281 4.36 12.64 -2.77
N VAL A 282 3.20 13.03 -3.32
CA VAL A 282 2.32 14.03 -2.69
C VAL A 282 1.81 13.54 -1.34
N ALA A 283 1.43 12.27 -1.21
CA ALA A 283 0.97 11.72 0.05
C ALA A 283 2.05 11.80 1.14
N GLY A 284 3.28 11.48 0.81
CA GLY A 284 4.41 11.60 1.73
C GLY A 284 4.68 13.04 2.16
N LEU A 285 4.67 13.99 1.22
CA LEU A 285 4.86 15.42 1.52
C LEU A 285 3.69 16.01 2.31
N PHE A 286 2.46 15.70 1.93
CA PHE A 286 1.27 16.23 2.58
C PHE A 286 1.12 15.71 4.03
N ALA A 287 1.64 14.54 4.33
CA ALA A 287 1.63 13.97 5.69
C ALA A 287 2.28 14.91 6.73
N PHE A 288 3.28 15.69 6.36
CA PHE A 288 3.90 16.68 7.25
C PHE A 288 2.98 17.86 7.60
N LEU A 289 2.00 18.16 6.75
CA LEU A 289 1.04 19.25 6.95
C LEU A 289 -0.15 18.81 7.80
N LEU A 290 -0.50 17.52 7.79
CA LEU A 290 -1.70 16.99 8.46
C LEU A 290 -1.79 17.34 9.95
N PRO A 291 -0.74 17.22 10.79
CA PRO A 291 -0.86 17.56 12.21
C PRO A 291 -1.25 19.02 12.45
N GLY A 292 -0.73 19.95 11.62
CA GLY A 292 -1.09 21.37 11.68
C GLY A 292 -2.54 21.59 11.25
N LEU A 293 -2.98 20.97 10.17
CA LEU A 293 -4.35 21.05 9.67
C LEU A 293 -5.35 20.45 10.66
N PHE A 294 -5.04 19.30 11.24
CA PHE A 294 -5.89 18.64 12.24
C PHE A 294 -6.10 19.51 13.48
N ARG A 295 -5.04 20.17 13.96
CA ARG A 295 -5.15 21.12 15.10
C ARG A 295 -5.98 22.34 14.78
N ARG A 296 -5.88 22.86 13.53
CA ARG A 296 -6.56 24.11 13.14
C ARG A 296 -8.02 23.93 12.75
N PHE A 297 -8.35 22.83 12.06
CA PHE A 297 -9.66 22.64 11.40
C PHE A 297 -10.45 21.43 11.91
N GLY A 298 -9.85 20.60 12.77
CA GLY A 298 -10.41 19.33 13.23
C GLY A 298 -10.09 18.17 12.26
N VAL A 299 -9.99 16.96 12.82
CA VAL A 299 -9.60 15.75 12.05
C VAL A 299 -10.65 15.37 11.04
N THR A 300 -11.95 15.37 11.44
CA THR A 300 -13.06 14.95 10.59
C THR A 300 -13.26 15.87 9.39
N ARG A 301 -13.16 17.18 9.56
CA ARG A 301 -13.28 18.16 8.46
C ARG A 301 -12.13 18.06 7.48
N VAL A 302 -10.90 17.95 7.96
CA VAL A 302 -9.71 17.79 7.10
C VAL A 302 -9.79 16.46 6.35
N HIS A 303 -10.21 15.38 7.00
CA HIS A 303 -10.39 14.09 6.36
C HIS A 303 -11.48 14.12 5.27
N ALA A 304 -12.63 14.74 5.57
CA ALA A 304 -13.70 14.90 4.61
C ALA A 304 -13.26 15.71 3.37
N ALA A 305 -12.55 16.83 3.57
CA ALA A 305 -12.03 17.64 2.46
C ALA A 305 -11.01 16.84 1.62
N ALA A 306 -10.12 16.10 2.26
CA ALA A 306 -9.15 15.24 1.58
C ALA A 306 -9.85 14.13 0.78
N LEU A 307 -10.85 13.44 1.34
CA LEU A 307 -11.63 12.43 0.64
C LEU A 307 -12.41 13.02 -0.55
N ALA A 308 -12.99 14.22 -0.41
CA ALA A 308 -13.64 14.90 -1.52
C ALA A 308 -12.65 15.20 -2.66
N MET A 309 -11.44 15.68 -2.34
CA MET A 309 -10.38 15.86 -3.34
C MET A 309 -10.02 14.53 -4.02
N GLY A 310 -9.87 13.43 -3.27
CA GLY A 310 -9.64 12.11 -3.81
C GLY A 310 -10.76 11.61 -4.72
N ALA A 311 -12.01 11.87 -4.37
CA ALA A 311 -13.17 11.56 -5.19
C ALA A 311 -13.14 12.26 -6.55
N PHE A 312 -12.83 13.56 -6.57
CA PHE A 312 -12.60 14.30 -7.82
C PHE A 312 -11.43 13.75 -8.61
N GLY A 313 -10.31 13.42 -7.92
CA GLY A 313 -9.15 12.83 -8.56
C GLY A 313 -9.46 11.49 -9.22
N LEU A 314 -10.11 10.57 -8.51
CA LEU A 314 -10.48 9.23 -9.03
C LEU A 314 -11.44 9.34 -10.23
N SER A 315 -12.48 10.15 -10.11
CA SER A 315 -13.42 10.38 -11.21
C SER A 315 -12.73 11.05 -12.41
N GLY A 316 -11.87 12.01 -12.15
CA GLY A 316 -11.12 12.75 -13.16
C GLY A 316 -10.18 11.87 -13.98
N LEU A 317 -9.59 10.81 -13.38
CA LEU A 317 -8.75 9.86 -14.11
C LEU A 317 -9.47 9.17 -15.28
N ALA A 318 -10.79 9.00 -15.21
CA ALA A 318 -11.58 8.42 -16.29
C ALA A 318 -12.24 9.48 -17.20
N LEU A 319 -12.48 10.70 -16.70
CA LEU A 319 -13.25 11.71 -17.40
C LEU A 319 -12.37 12.73 -18.13
N ILE A 320 -11.14 12.96 -17.65
CA ILE A 320 -10.21 13.93 -18.24
C ILE A 320 -9.32 13.21 -19.26
N ALA A 321 -9.25 13.75 -20.48
CA ALA A 321 -8.44 13.20 -21.56
C ALA A 321 -7.18 14.05 -21.83
N HIS A 322 -6.59 14.67 -20.81
CA HIS A 322 -5.40 15.51 -20.95
C HIS A 322 -4.35 15.15 -19.89
N PRO A 323 -3.08 14.88 -20.25
CA PRO A 323 -2.05 14.38 -19.33
C PRO A 323 -1.84 15.28 -18.10
N VAL A 324 -1.77 16.62 -18.27
CA VAL A 324 -1.57 17.56 -17.16
C VAL A 324 -2.75 17.53 -16.18
N GLY A 325 -3.99 17.41 -16.70
CA GLY A 325 -5.18 17.25 -15.87
C GLY A 325 -5.14 15.97 -15.05
N LEU A 326 -4.66 14.87 -15.62
CA LEU A 326 -4.50 13.58 -14.90
C LEU A 326 -3.42 13.65 -13.82
N ILE A 327 -2.32 14.39 -14.04
CA ILE A 327 -1.35 14.68 -12.98
C ILE A 327 -2.01 15.46 -11.83
N GLY A 328 -2.84 16.45 -12.15
CA GLY A 328 -3.66 17.16 -11.15
C GLY A 328 -4.57 16.21 -10.35
N CYS A 329 -5.21 15.25 -11.02
CA CYS A 329 -5.99 14.19 -10.36
C CYS A 329 -5.13 13.35 -9.41
N ALA A 330 -3.92 12.97 -9.83
CA ALA A 330 -3.00 12.21 -8.99
C ALA A 330 -2.56 13.00 -7.74
N VAL A 331 -2.37 14.32 -7.85
CA VAL A 331 -2.12 15.20 -6.69
C VAL A 331 -3.28 15.14 -5.70
N LEU A 332 -4.53 15.27 -6.18
CA LEU A 332 -5.72 15.21 -5.33
C LEU A 332 -5.87 13.84 -4.65
N ILE A 333 -5.58 12.74 -5.37
CA ILE A 333 -5.57 11.38 -4.81
C ILE A 333 -4.48 11.27 -3.75
N GLY A 334 -3.30 11.86 -3.95
CA GLY A 334 -2.20 11.85 -2.98
C GLY A 334 -2.56 12.53 -1.66
N ILE A 335 -3.27 13.65 -1.71
CA ILE A 335 -3.80 14.35 -0.53
C ILE A 335 -4.79 13.44 0.23
N ALA A 336 -5.71 12.80 -0.50
CA ALA A 336 -6.66 11.87 0.10
C ALA A 336 -5.95 10.66 0.73
N TYR A 337 -5.00 10.06 0.02
CA TYR A 337 -4.25 8.89 0.48
C TYR A 337 -3.48 9.18 1.77
N SER A 338 -2.82 10.35 1.86
CA SER A 338 -2.15 10.78 3.09
C SER A 338 -3.12 10.84 4.29
N SER A 339 -4.33 11.38 4.07
CA SER A 339 -5.36 11.47 5.11
C SER A 339 -5.96 10.10 5.47
N ILE A 340 -6.18 9.21 4.50
CA ILE A 340 -6.68 7.83 4.71
C ILE A 340 -5.71 7.03 5.59
N LEU A 341 -4.41 7.23 5.42
CA LEU A 341 -3.39 6.57 6.23
C LEU A 341 -3.24 7.14 7.65
N SER A 342 -3.74 8.34 7.92
CA SER A 342 -3.48 9.06 9.18
C SER A 342 -4.74 9.34 9.99
N ALA A 343 -5.76 9.96 9.41
CA ALA A 343 -6.93 10.45 10.14
C ALA A 343 -7.72 9.36 10.89
N PRO A 344 -7.98 8.18 10.31
CA PRO A 344 -8.72 7.11 11.00
C PRO A 344 -8.01 6.63 12.28
N PHE A 345 -6.68 6.57 12.26
CA PHE A 345 -5.90 6.20 13.44
C PHE A 345 -5.94 7.28 14.53
N VAL A 346 -5.97 8.55 14.15
CA VAL A 346 -6.12 9.67 15.10
C VAL A 346 -7.51 9.67 15.71
N LEU A 347 -8.57 9.49 14.90
CA LEU A 347 -9.96 9.45 15.37
C LEU A 347 -10.21 8.25 16.27
N ALA A 348 -9.73 7.09 15.89
CA ALA A 348 -9.94 5.84 16.60
C ALA A 348 -9.01 5.70 17.82
N GLY A 349 -7.80 6.23 17.77
CA GLY A 349 -6.80 6.11 18.84
C GLY A 349 -7.24 6.73 20.18
N ARG A 350 -8.22 7.64 20.16
CA ARG A 350 -8.77 8.26 21.39
C ARG A 350 -9.59 7.32 22.26
N THR A 351 -10.12 6.25 21.68
CA THR A 351 -10.94 5.26 22.38
C THR A 351 -10.13 4.07 22.86
N VAL A 352 -8.80 4.08 22.63
CA VAL A 352 -7.93 2.93 22.83
C VAL A 352 -7.03 3.16 24.05
N SER A 353 -7.07 2.21 25.00
CA SER A 353 -6.09 2.13 26.09
C SER A 353 -4.82 1.41 25.65
N SER A 354 -3.74 1.58 26.39
CA SER A 354 -2.49 0.84 26.15
C SER A 354 -2.68 -0.69 26.17
N ALA A 355 -3.64 -1.17 26.97
CA ALA A 355 -3.96 -2.60 27.07
C ALA A 355 -4.65 -3.15 25.82
N THR A 356 -5.39 -2.32 25.07
CA THR A 356 -6.16 -2.72 23.88
C THR A 356 -5.50 -2.29 22.56
N ALA A 357 -4.31 -1.70 22.60
CA ALA A 357 -3.63 -1.14 21.42
C ALA A 357 -3.36 -2.19 20.32
N GLY A 358 -2.94 -3.41 20.67
CA GLY A 358 -2.71 -4.49 19.71
C GLY A 358 -4.00 -4.93 19.00
N MET A 359 -5.09 -5.10 19.79
CA MET A 359 -6.40 -5.44 19.25
C MET A 359 -6.93 -4.34 18.32
N PHE A 360 -6.74 -3.07 18.69
CA PHE A 360 -7.11 -1.93 17.87
C PHE A 360 -6.42 -1.95 16.50
N ILE A 361 -5.10 -2.20 16.45
CA ILE A 361 -4.36 -2.30 15.18
C ILE A 361 -4.91 -3.44 14.33
N GLY A 362 -5.22 -4.60 14.94
CA GLY A 362 -5.83 -5.73 14.25
C GLY A 362 -7.19 -5.39 13.64
N VAL A 363 -8.08 -4.73 14.39
CA VAL A 363 -9.40 -4.29 13.91
C VAL A 363 -9.24 -3.27 12.78
N MET A 364 -8.33 -2.31 12.91
CA MET A 364 -8.05 -1.34 11.84
C MET A 364 -7.54 -2.02 10.57
N ASN A 365 -6.73 -3.07 10.68
CA ASN A 365 -6.28 -3.83 9.51
C ASN A 365 -7.45 -4.56 8.81
N ILE A 366 -8.43 -5.07 9.57
CA ILE A 366 -9.65 -5.66 8.99
C ILE A 366 -10.40 -4.61 8.15
N PHE A 367 -10.52 -3.36 8.63
CA PHE A 367 -11.17 -2.27 7.89
C PHE A 367 -10.44 -1.89 6.61
N ILE A 368 -9.16 -2.17 6.51
CA ILE A 368 -8.33 -1.99 5.30
C ILE A 368 -8.52 -3.14 4.34
N VAL A 369 -8.50 -4.38 4.83
CA VAL A 369 -8.44 -5.58 4.00
C VAL A 369 -9.82 -6.01 3.49
N VAL A 370 -10.85 -5.99 4.32
CA VAL A 370 -12.19 -6.46 3.94
C VAL A 370 -12.74 -5.74 2.69
N PRO A 371 -12.68 -4.40 2.56
CA PRO A 371 -13.13 -3.73 1.34
C PRO A 371 -12.38 -4.18 0.09
N GLN A 372 -11.09 -4.46 0.20
CA GLN A 372 -10.29 -4.96 -0.91
C GLN A 372 -10.69 -6.40 -1.31
N LEU A 373 -11.02 -7.24 -0.33
CA LEU A 373 -11.55 -8.59 -0.59
C LEU A 373 -12.91 -8.53 -1.29
N VAL A 374 -13.81 -7.66 -0.82
CA VAL A 374 -15.13 -7.47 -1.45
C VAL A 374 -14.99 -6.94 -2.87
N ALA A 375 -14.11 -5.95 -3.08
CA ALA A 375 -13.83 -5.43 -4.43
C ALA A 375 -13.21 -6.51 -5.34
N GLY A 376 -12.22 -7.24 -4.83
CA GLY A 376 -11.52 -8.28 -5.58
C GLY A 376 -12.41 -9.44 -6.02
N LEU A 377 -13.33 -9.86 -5.15
CA LEU A 377 -14.26 -10.94 -5.45
C LEU A 377 -15.46 -10.50 -6.29
N GLY A 378 -15.92 -9.24 -6.14
CA GLY A 378 -17.16 -8.77 -6.75
C GLY A 378 -17.00 -8.01 -8.05
N MET A 379 -15.94 -7.22 -8.23
CA MET A 379 -15.84 -6.28 -9.35
C MET A 379 -15.69 -6.95 -10.71
N GLY A 380 -15.08 -8.13 -10.78
CA GLY A 380 -15.05 -8.90 -12.04
C GLY A 380 -16.45 -9.20 -12.56
N TRP A 381 -17.33 -9.68 -11.69
CA TRP A 381 -18.73 -9.94 -12.04
C TRP A 381 -19.47 -8.66 -12.45
N VAL A 382 -19.26 -7.55 -11.71
CA VAL A 382 -19.87 -6.25 -12.04
C VAL A 382 -19.44 -5.76 -13.41
N ILE A 383 -18.15 -5.89 -13.77
CA ILE A 383 -17.64 -5.49 -15.09
C ILE A 383 -18.25 -6.36 -16.18
N ALA A 384 -18.23 -7.68 -16.02
CA ALA A 384 -18.71 -8.61 -17.03
C ALA A 384 -20.20 -8.47 -17.34
N HIS A 385 -21.04 -8.30 -16.28
CA HIS A 385 -22.50 -8.34 -16.40
C HIS A 385 -23.16 -6.96 -16.26
N GLY A 386 -22.57 -6.05 -15.48
CA GLY A 386 -23.15 -4.73 -15.20
C GLY A 386 -22.62 -3.61 -16.06
N LEU A 387 -21.36 -3.72 -16.51
CA LEU A 387 -20.68 -2.64 -17.25
C LEU A 387 -20.34 -3.05 -18.70
N GLY A 388 -20.92 -4.13 -19.20
CA GLY A 388 -20.73 -4.59 -20.58
C GLY A 388 -19.25 -4.92 -20.94
N GLY A 389 -18.47 -5.39 -19.97
CA GLY A 389 -17.04 -5.69 -20.13
C GLY A 389 -16.11 -4.47 -20.08
N SER A 390 -16.64 -3.26 -19.88
CA SER A 390 -15.85 -2.03 -19.87
C SER A 390 -15.42 -1.63 -18.47
N ALA A 391 -14.14 -1.36 -18.27
CA ALA A 391 -13.59 -0.95 -16.97
C ALA A 391 -13.63 0.57 -16.73
N TRP A 392 -13.91 1.41 -17.73
CA TRP A 392 -13.81 2.86 -17.53
C TRP A 392 -14.75 3.42 -16.44
N PRO A 393 -15.98 2.89 -16.19
CA PRO A 393 -16.85 3.42 -15.15
C PRO A 393 -16.38 3.07 -13.74
N VAL A 394 -15.42 2.17 -13.61
CA VAL A 394 -14.90 1.70 -12.30
C VAL A 394 -14.23 2.83 -11.52
N LEU A 395 -13.48 3.73 -12.19
CA LEU A 395 -12.83 4.85 -11.51
C LEU A 395 -13.81 5.94 -11.06
N PRO A 396 -14.83 6.36 -11.84
CA PRO A 396 -15.94 7.17 -11.32
C PRO A 396 -16.70 6.53 -10.17
N LEU A 397 -16.93 5.21 -10.20
CA LEU A 397 -17.52 4.47 -9.08
C LEU A 397 -16.65 4.59 -7.82
N ALA A 398 -15.33 4.40 -7.96
CA ALA A 398 -14.37 4.58 -6.87
C ALA A 398 -14.43 6.02 -6.31
N GLY A 399 -14.56 7.01 -7.18
CA GLY A 399 -14.77 8.42 -6.79
C GLY A 399 -16.07 8.63 -6.02
N ALA A 400 -17.19 8.05 -6.48
CA ALA A 400 -18.48 8.15 -5.79
C ALA A 400 -18.45 7.50 -4.39
N LEU A 401 -17.81 6.35 -4.25
CA LEU A 401 -17.60 5.69 -2.94
C LEU A 401 -16.79 6.59 -2.01
N MET A 402 -15.70 7.18 -2.50
CA MET A 402 -14.85 8.07 -1.70
C MET A 402 -15.58 9.38 -1.34
N ALA A 403 -16.42 9.93 -2.24
CA ALA A 403 -17.30 11.06 -1.94
C ALA A 403 -18.30 10.74 -0.83
N THR A 404 -18.90 9.55 -0.85
CA THR A 404 -19.76 9.06 0.23
C THR A 404 -19.00 8.98 1.55
N GLY A 405 -17.74 8.51 1.53
CA GLY A 405 -16.85 8.53 2.68
C GLY A 405 -16.59 9.95 3.21
N ALA A 406 -16.45 10.94 2.32
CA ALA A 406 -16.28 12.34 2.71
C ALA A 406 -17.52 12.89 3.45
N VAL A 407 -18.73 12.60 2.94
CA VAL A 407 -19.99 12.99 3.59
C VAL A 407 -20.11 12.33 4.97
N LEU A 408 -19.84 11.02 5.07
CA LEU A 408 -19.88 10.31 6.35
C LEU A 408 -18.86 10.90 7.35
N SER A 409 -17.68 11.31 6.89
CA SER A 409 -16.68 11.95 7.76
C SER A 409 -17.21 13.27 8.35
N LEU A 410 -17.95 14.07 7.60
CA LEU A 410 -18.60 15.28 8.12
C LEU A 410 -19.67 14.98 9.18
N CYS A 411 -20.39 13.87 9.04
CA CYS A 411 -21.37 13.43 10.05
C CYS A 411 -20.73 13.04 11.39
N LEU A 412 -19.41 12.80 11.42
CA LEU A 412 -18.65 12.50 12.64
C LEU A 412 -18.07 13.75 13.32
N SER A 413 -18.41 14.97 12.89
CA SER A 413 -17.83 16.22 13.41
C SER A 413 -18.02 16.43 14.93
N GLY A 414 -19.04 15.81 15.54
CA GLY A 414 -19.18 15.78 17.02
C GLY A 414 -18.04 15.05 17.74
N MET A 415 -17.25 14.22 17.06
CA MET A 415 -16.07 13.56 17.63
C MET A 415 -14.85 14.50 17.72
N ASP A 416 -14.87 15.66 17.05
CA ASP A 416 -13.76 16.64 17.07
C ASP A 416 -13.73 17.50 18.33
N GLU A 417 -14.85 17.65 19.05
CA GLU A 417 -14.96 18.56 20.20
C GLU A 417 -14.06 18.17 21.38
N GLY A 418 -13.54 16.94 21.40
CA GLY A 418 -12.53 16.48 22.37
C GLY A 418 -11.08 16.89 22.08
N VAL A 419 -10.78 17.55 20.95
CA VAL A 419 -9.39 17.91 20.52
C VAL A 419 -8.93 19.26 21.10
N ALA A 420 -9.83 20.11 21.51
CA ALA A 420 -9.52 21.51 21.84
C ALA A 420 -8.86 21.74 23.22
N LEU A 421 -8.64 20.70 24.06
CA LEU A 421 -8.28 20.88 25.47
C LEU A 421 -7.10 19.99 25.98
N THR A 422 -6.20 19.58 25.17
CA THR A 422 -4.89 19.09 25.62
C THR A 422 -3.81 19.56 24.65
#